data_1260bbe08c44158532276ec5b1ec7997
#
_entry.id   1260bbe08c44158532276ec5b1ec7997
#
_cell.length_a   1.000
_cell.length_b   1.000
_cell.length_c   1.000
_cell.angle_alpha   90.00
_cell.angle_beta   90.00
_cell.angle_gamma   90.00
#
_symmetry.space_group_name_H-M   'P 1'
#
loop_
_entity.id
_entity.type
_entity.pdbx_description
1 polymer ?
#
loop_
_entity_poly.entity_id
_entity_poly.type
_entity_poly.pdbx_seq_one_letter_code
_entity_poly.pdbx_strand_id
1 'polypeptide(L)'
;MPFVSSFLIYFLTLFLIEKFILRKIKILYRTVSSVNKIPASKKLNEPNLFEKLRDQVAQYSTEKKTELDQLKANEQFRKEFLGNVSHELKTPLFSIQGYVDILLDGGIEDTEVNKRYLEKISSNSDRLIEIVEDLILISQVESNQLKLNITNFSIYELCLSVIESLEVLASKKRIKINIKDEKHIHFLVKGDKQKLYQVIHNLIENAIFYTPNGSKVDIRFFDLEYQILVEISDNGAGIEKSHLPRLFERFYRVDSDRNRKKGGSGLGLSIVKKILEAHGHSIQVDSEIGKGTTFSFTLSK
;
A
#
# COMPACT_ATOMS: atom_id res chain seq x y z
N MET A 1 57.67 7.31 -60.54
CA MET A 1 57.06 6.07 -60.05
C MET A 1 56.90 5.98 -58.52
N PRO A 2 57.54 6.75 -57.63
CA PRO A 2 57.37 6.62 -56.15
C PRO A 2 55.98 7.11 -55.66
N PHE A 3 55.33 8.05 -56.29
CA PHE A 3 54.01 8.60 -55.86
C PHE A 3 52.87 7.60 -55.98
N VAL A 4 52.88 6.73 -56.98
CA VAL A 4 51.81 5.72 -57.22
C VAL A 4 51.88 4.62 -56.16
N SER A 5 53.10 4.23 -55.74
CA SER A 5 53.29 3.22 -54.70
C SER A 5 52.87 3.74 -53.29
N SER A 6 53.20 5.01 -52.98
CA SER A 6 52.78 5.63 -51.71
C SER A 6 51.23 5.75 -51.61
N PHE A 7 50.57 6.10 -52.73
CA PHE A 7 49.12 6.21 -52.79
C PHE A 7 48.45 4.84 -52.59
N LEU A 8 49.00 3.81 -53.21
CA LEU A 8 48.48 2.41 -53.08
C LEU A 8 48.63 1.88 -51.63
N ILE A 9 49.78 2.15 -51.01
CA ILE A 9 50.03 1.78 -49.59
C ILE A 9 49.07 2.51 -48.67
N TYR A 10 48.84 3.81 -48.89
CA TYR A 10 47.88 4.58 -48.10
C TYR A 10 46.45 4.01 -48.20
N PHE A 11 45.97 3.71 -49.40
CA PHE A 11 44.63 3.10 -49.57
C PHE A 11 44.57 1.70 -48.97
N LEU A 12 45.63 0.90 -49.07
CA LEU A 12 45.70 -0.43 -48.49
C LEU A 12 45.64 -0.37 -46.95
N THR A 13 46.37 0.57 -46.37
CA THR A 13 46.36 0.76 -44.87
C THR A 13 44.99 1.23 -44.40
N LEU A 14 44.33 2.17 -45.06
CA LEU A 14 42.97 2.58 -44.74
C LEU A 14 41.97 1.42 -44.82
N PHE A 15 42.05 0.62 -45.87
CA PHE A 15 41.22 -0.55 -46.08
C PHE A 15 41.42 -1.62 -44.97
N LEU A 16 42.65 -1.86 -44.56
CA LEU A 16 42.98 -2.78 -43.47
C LEU A 16 42.50 -2.28 -42.13
N ILE A 17 42.66 -0.98 -41.84
CA ILE A 17 42.15 -0.34 -40.63
C ILE A 17 40.62 -0.45 -40.57
N GLU A 18 39.95 -0.09 -41.63
CA GLU A 18 38.48 -0.18 -41.71
C GLU A 18 37.99 -1.61 -41.48
N LYS A 19 38.61 -2.58 -42.14
CA LYS A 19 38.26 -4.01 -41.99
C LYS A 19 38.54 -4.53 -40.58
N PHE A 20 39.61 -4.06 -39.95
CA PHE A 20 39.98 -4.40 -38.56
C PHE A 20 38.97 -3.82 -37.56
N ILE A 21 38.62 -2.55 -37.70
CA ILE A 21 37.64 -1.86 -36.85
C ILE A 21 36.27 -2.53 -36.97
N LEU A 22 35.80 -2.74 -38.21
CA LEU A 22 34.51 -3.40 -38.44
C LEU A 22 34.47 -4.81 -37.82
N ARG A 23 35.59 -5.56 -37.86
CA ARG A 23 35.66 -6.88 -37.22
C ARG A 23 35.54 -6.80 -35.71
N LYS A 24 36.19 -5.84 -35.07
CA LYS A 24 36.09 -5.58 -33.60
C LYS A 24 34.69 -5.18 -33.19
N ILE A 25 34.09 -4.24 -33.93
CA ILE A 25 32.72 -3.79 -33.72
C ILE A 25 31.72 -4.97 -33.86
N LYS A 26 31.93 -5.83 -34.82
CA LYS A 26 31.09 -7.01 -35.06
C LYS A 26 31.13 -8.01 -33.90
N ILE A 27 32.30 -8.18 -33.27
CA ILE A 27 32.44 -9.01 -32.07
C ILE A 27 31.71 -8.39 -30.88
N LEU A 28 31.90 -7.08 -30.65
CA LEU A 28 31.18 -6.35 -29.59
C LEU A 28 29.66 -6.42 -29.77
N TYR A 29 29.18 -6.23 -31.00
CA TYR A 29 27.76 -6.35 -31.31
C TYR A 29 27.20 -7.74 -30.96
N ARG A 30 27.91 -8.81 -31.31
CA ARG A 30 27.50 -10.19 -30.97
C ARG A 30 27.44 -10.41 -29.48
N THR A 31 28.43 -9.90 -28.73
CA THR A 31 28.46 -10.02 -27.27
C THR A 31 27.30 -9.28 -26.61
N VAL A 32 27.03 -8.03 -27.01
CA VAL A 32 25.90 -7.25 -26.47
C VAL A 32 24.56 -7.89 -26.86
N SER A 33 24.40 -8.32 -28.11
CA SER A 33 23.15 -8.97 -28.58
C SER A 33 22.90 -10.31 -27.91
N SER A 34 23.94 -11.09 -27.58
CA SER A 34 23.80 -12.38 -26.88
C SER A 34 23.33 -12.21 -25.44
N VAL A 35 23.74 -11.14 -24.76
CA VAL A 35 23.29 -10.80 -23.39
C VAL A 35 21.81 -10.39 -23.39
N ASN A 36 21.35 -9.69 -24.42
CA ASN A 36 19.98 -9.16 -24.48
C ASN A 36 18.96 -10.06 -25.19
N LYS A 37 19.34 -11.29 -25.62
CA LYS A 37 18.48 -12.18 -26.41
C LYS A 37 17.87 -11.51 -27.65
N ILE A 38 18.49 -10.44 -28.17
CA ILE A 38 18.04 -9.75 -29.36
C ILE A 38 18.44 -10.58 -30.57
N PRO A 39 17.53 -10.90 -31.52
CA PRO A 39 17.89 -11.64 -32.71
C PRO A 39 18.95 -10.86 -33.46
N ALA A 40 20.15 -11.45 -33.57
CA ALA A 40 21.22 -10.89 -34.36
C ALA A 40 20.72 -10.70 -35.79
N SER A 41 20.44 -9.45 -36.22
CA SER A 41 19.97 -9.19 -37.56
C SER A 41 21.02 -9.66 -38.54
N LYS A 42 20.62 -10.41 -39.55
CA LYS A 42 21.51 -10.99 -40.60
C LYS A 42 22.27 -9.93 -41.43
N LYS A 43 22.02 -8.65 -41.24
CA LYS A 43 22.61 -7.54 -42.01
C LYS A 43 23.66 -6.79 -41.18
N LEU A 44 24.84 -7.38 -41.08
CA LEU A 44 26.01 -6.81 -40.40
C LEU A 44 26.84 -5.81 -41.27
N ASN A 45 26.32 -5.37 -42.41
CA ASN A 45 27.00 -4.44 -43.35
C ASN A 45 26.23 -3.12 -43.50
N GLU A 46 25.47 -2.68 -42.50
CA GLU A 46 24.79 -1.39 -42.56
C GLU A 46 25.73 -0.25 -42.14
N PRO A 47 25.70 0.91 -42.86
CA PRO A 47 26.56 2.06 -42.55
C PRO A 47 26.37 2.67 -41.14
N ASN A 48 25.26 2.36 -40.47
CA ASN A 48 24.89 2.92 -39.13
C ASN A 48 25.03 1.90 -38.02
N LEU A 49 25.83 0.84 -38.18
CA LEU A 49 25.98 -0.21 -37.16
C LEU A 49 26.50 0.34 -35.79
N PHE A 50 27.38 1.31 -35.85
CA PHE A 50 27.95 1.92 -34.63
C PHE A 50 26.93 2.78 -33.87
N GLU A 51 26.10 3.54 -34.55
CA GLU A 51 25.01 4.31 -33.92
C GLU A 51 23.96 3.38 -33.27
N LYS A 52 23.56 2.34 -33.99
CA LYS A 52 22.64 1.32 -33.44
C LYS A 52 23.21 0.64 -32.19
N LEU A 53 24.52 0.33 -32.20
CA LEU A 53 25.18 -0.23 -31.00
C LEU A 53 25.20 0.74 -29.83
N ARG A 54 25.53 1.99 -30.10
CA ARG A 54 25.56 3.04 -29.07
C ARG A 54 24.17 3.19 -28.43
N ASP A 55 23.13 3.25 -29.26
CA ASP A 55 21.76 3.43 -28.78
C ASP A 55 21.26 2.21 -28.02
N GLN A 56 21.60 0.98 -28.45
CA GLN A 56 21.30 -0.25 -27.71
C GLN A 56 22.01 -0.33 -26.38
N VAL A 57 23.30 0.04 -26.31
CA VAL A 57 24.04 0.07 -25.06
C VAL A 57 23.49 1.13 -24.10
N ALA A 58 23.13 2.30 -24.64
CA ALA A 58 22.51 3.38 -23.85
C ALA A 58 21.16 2.94 -23.29
N GLN A 59 20.30 2.33 -24.10
CA GLN A 59 19.01 1.78 -23.66
C GLN A 59 19.18 0.71 -22.60
N TYR A 60 20.06 -0.26 -22.81
CA TYR A 60 20.35 -1.32 -21.83
C TYR A 60 20.86 -0.77 -20.51
N SER A 61 21.77 0.23 -20.59
CA SER A 61 22.29 0.91 -19.40
C SER A 61 21.18 1.60 -18.60
N THR A 62 20.23 2.25 -19.31
CA THR A 62 19.09 2.92 -18.68
C THR A 62 18.13 1.91 -18.07
N GLU A 63 17.80 0.83 -18.77
CA GLU A 63 16.94 -0.25 -18.26
C GLU A 63 17.54 -0.89 -17.01
N LYS A 64 18.85 -1.20 -17.06
CA LYS A 64 19.55 -1.79 -15.89
C LYS A 64 19.67 -0.84 -14.71
N LYS A 65 19.85 0.46 -14.97
CA LYS A 65 19.82 1.46 -13.91
C LYS A 65 18.45 1.53 -13.25
N THR A 66 17.37 1.56 -14.05
CA THR A 66 15.99 1.56 -13.54
C THR A 66 15.69 0.30 -12.71
N GLU A 67 16.11 -0.88 -13.20
CA GLU A 67 15.96 -2.15 -12.46
C GLU A 67 16.71 -2.13 -11.12
N LEU A 68 17.96 -1.63 -11.10
CA LEU A 68 18.76 -1.49 -9.88
C LEU A 68 18.13 -0.49 -8.90
N ASP A 69 17.61 0.62 -9.39
CA ASP A 69 16.96 1.62 -8.55
C ASP A 69 15.64 1.07 -7.96
N GLN A 70 14.89 0.28 -8.73
CA GLN A 70 13.70 -0.44 -8.23
C GLN A 70 14.07 -1.50 -7.17
N LEU A 71 15.14 -2.26 -7.39
CA LEU A 71 15.61 -3.26 -6.42
C LEU A 71 16.03 -2.60 -5.10
N LYS A 72 16.77 -1.48 -5.17
CA LYS A 72 17.16 -0.70 -3.98
C LYS A 72 15.95 -0.13 -3.26
N ALA A 73 15.00 0.43 -3.98
CA ALA A 73 13.75 0.94 -3.40
C ALA A 73 12.95 -0.17 -2.70
N ASN A 74 12.85 -1.35 -3.30
CA ASN A 74 12.21 -2.51 -2.68
C ASN A 74 12.96 -3.02 -1.44
N GLU A 75 14.29 -3.03 -1.46
CA GLU A 75 15.09 -3.42 -0.30
C GLU A 75 14.92 -2.42 0.86
N GLN A 76 14.97 -1.14 0.56
CA GLN A 76 14.74 -0.07 1.54
C GLN A 76 13.34 -0.18 2.15
N PHE A 77 12.33 -0.32 1.30
CA PHE A 77 10.95 -0.53 1.72
C PHE A 77 10.80 -1.74 2.64
N ARG A 78 11.45 -2.86 2.31
CA ARG A 78 11.42 -4.07 3.14
C ARG A 78 12.08 -3.86 4.50
N LYS A 79 13.21 -3.12 4.56
CA LYS A 79 13.89 -2.78 5.83
C LYS A 79 13.00 -1.90 6.71
N GLU A 80 12.40 -0.86 6.14
CA GLU A 80 11.48 0.04 6.85
C GLU A 80 10.23 -0.71 7.34
N PHE A 81 9.66 -1.56 6.50
CA PHE A 81 8.52 -2.41 6.88
C PHE A 81 8.83 -3.28 8.09
N LEU A 82 9.95 -4.04 8.07
CA LEU A 82 10.35 -4.89 9.19
C LEU A 82 10.66 -4.08 10.46
N GLY A 83 11.27 -2.91 10.32
CA GLY A 83 11.51 -1.98 11.42
C GLY A 83 10.23 -1.51 12.08
N ASN A 84 9.25 -1.08 11.28
CA ASN A 84 7.95 -0.61 11.76
C ASN A 84 7.14 -1.74 12.42
N VAL A 85 7.09 -2.93 11.80
CA VAL A 85 6.47 -4.13 12.39
C VAL A 85 7.06 -4.43 13.76
N SER A 86 8.40 -4.46 13.84
CA SER A 86 9.09 -4.75 15.10
C SER A 86 8.73 -3.72 16.18
N HIS A 87 8.62 -2.46 15.82
CA HIS A 87 8.27 -1.38 16.76
C HIS A 87 6.81 -1.50 17.22
N GLU A 88 5.86 -1.73 16.29
CA GLU A 88 4.44 -1.86 16.62
C GLU A 88 4.12 -3.11 17.46
N LEU A 89 4.89 -4.19 17.29
CA LEU A 89 4.76 -5.39 18.12
C LEU A 89 5.42 -5.23 19.51
N LYS A 90 6.59 -4.56 19.59
CA LYS A 90 7.30 -4.38 20.86
C LYS A 90 6.51 -3.56 21.86
N THR A 91 5.84 -2.51 21.45
CA THR A 91 5.12 -1.59 22.35
C THR A 91 4.05 -2.30 23.18
N PRO A 92 3.05 -3.01 22.61
CA PRO A 92 2.06 -3.74 23.39
C PRO A 92 2.70 -4.90 24.17
N LEU A 93 3.71 -5.57 23.62
CA LEU A 93 4.39 -6.67 24.31
C LEU A 93 5.06 -6.21 25.60
N PHE A 94 5.83 -5.12 25.57
CA PHE A 94 6.44 -4.56 26.78
C PHE A 94 5.41 -4.01 27.76
N SER A 95 4.27 -3.50 27.26
CA SER A 95 3.17 -3.08 28.14
C SER A 95 2.57 -4.27 28.88
N ILE A 96 2.33 -5.39 28.18
CA ILE A 96 1.86 -6.65 28.80
C ILE A 96 2.85 -7.10 29.86
N GLN A 97 4.14 -7.19 29.52
CA GLN A 97 5.19 -7.61 30.45
C GLN A 97 5.20 -6.72 31.68
N GLY A 98 5.21 -5.40 31.53
CA GLY A 98 5.21 -4.48 32.68
C GLY A 98 3.97 -4.59 33.56
N TYR A 99 2.77 -4.85 32.99
CA TYR A 99 1.57 -5.08 33.81
C TYR A 99 1.61 -6.43 34.55
N VAL A 100 2.17 -7.47 33.91
CA VAL A 100 2.40 -8.77 34.57
C VAL A 100 3.37 -8.62 35.75
N ASP A 101 4.48 -7.92 35.54
CA ASP A 101 5.47 -7.68 36.62
C ASP A 101 4.84 -6.97 37.80
N ILE A 102 4.01 -5.93 37.58
CA ILE A 102 3.28 -5.23 38.67
C ILE A 102 2.31 -6.17 39.42
N LEU A 103 1.62 -7.06 38.69
CA LEU A 103 0.73 -8.04 39.31
C LEU A 103 1.49 -9.05 40.16
N LEU A 104 2.67 -9.49 39.71
CA LEU A 104 3.53 -10.42 40.42
C LEU A 104 4.18 -9.78 41.70
N ASP A 105 4.47 -8.47 41.63
CA ASP A 105 5.04 -7.70 42.75
C ASP A 105 4.00 -7.31 43.83
N GLY A 106 2.88 -8.03 43.91
CA GLY A 106 1.84 -7.86 44.91
C GLY A 106 0.57 -7.16 44.44
N GLY A 107 0.54 -6.62 43.20
CA GLY A 107 -0.66 -6.00 42.64
C GLY A 107 -1.83 -6.97 42.42
N ILE A 108 -1.59 -8.28 42.49
CA ILE A 108 -2.62 -9.31 42.37
C ILE A 108 -3.53 -9.35 43.59
N GLU A 109 -3.03 -8.91 44.79
CA GLU A 109 -3.79 -8.88 46.03
C GLU A 109 -4.73 -7.68 46.12
N ASP A 110 -4.47 -6.60 45.38
CA ASP A 110 -5.33 -5.43 45.25
C ASP A 110 -6.35 -5.62 44.14
N THR A 111 -7.62 -5.80 44.50
CA THR A 111 -8.70 -6.13 43.57
C THR A 111 -8.92 -5.06 42.49
N GLU A 112 -8.75 -3.76 42.81
CA GLU A 112 -8.91 -2.67 41.81
C GLU A 112 -7.72 -2.62 40.88
N VAL A 113 -6.51 -2.78 41.40
CA VAL A 113 -5.26 -2.82 40.62
C VAL A 113 -5.25 -4.03 39.71
N ASN A 114 -5.57 -5.22 40.25
CA ASN A 114 -5.63 -6.49 39.55
C ASN A 114 -6.56 -6.40 38.32
N LYS A 115 -7.83 -6.07 38.50
CA LYS A 115 -8.81 -5.97 37.44
C LYS A 115 -8.35 -4.99 36.34
N ARG A 116 -7.88 -3.81 36.74
CA ARG A 116 -7.43 -2.77 35.84
C ARG A 116 -6.23 -3.20 34.97
N TYR A 117 -5.26 -3.94 35.53
CA TYR A 117 -4.09 -4.39 34.79
C TYR A 117 -4.40 -5.61 33.94
N LEU A 118 -5.27 -6.53 34.36
CA LEU A 118 -5.76 -7.62 33.55
C LEU A 118 -6.53 -7.10 32.29
N GLU A 119 -7.38 -6.08 32.46
CA GLU A 119 -8.06 -5.43 31.33
C GLU A 119 -7.05 -4.80 30.35
N LYS A 120 -5.97 -4.20 30.85
CA LYS A 120 -4.90 -3.64 30.01
C LYS A 120 -4.09 -4.72 29.28
N ILE A 121 -3.80 -5.84 29.95
CA ILE A 121 -3.14 -6.99 29.33
C ILE A 121 -4.01 -7.54 28.21
N SER A 122 -5.31 -7.76 28.46
CA SER A 122 -6.26 -8.22 27.44
C SER A 122 -6.28 -7.29 26.23
N SER A 123 -6.47 -5.98 26.45
CA SER A 123 -6.51 -4.99 25.37
C SER A 123 -5.22 -4.92 24.54
N ASN A 124 -4.04 -5.09 25.16
CA ASN A 124 -2.78 -5.14 24.43
C ASN A 124 -2.60 -6.47 23.68
N SER A 125 -3.15 -7.57 24.21
CA SER A 125 -3.16 -8.87 23.51
C SER A 125 -4.06 -8.83 22.29
N ASP A 126 -5.26 -8.25 22.39
CA ASP A 126 -6.18 -8.06 21.28
C ASP A 126 -5.50 -7.23 20.17
N ARG A 127 -4.84 -6.15 20.56
CA ARG A 127 -4.07 -5.33 19.60
C ARG A 127 -2.94 -6.09 18.91
N LEU A 128 -2.23 -6.99 19.59
CA LEU A 128 -1.22 -7.84 18.98
C LEU A 128 -1.83 -8.78 17.95
N ILE A 129 -3.00 -9.35 18.25
CA ILE A 129 -3.73 -10.23 17.32
C ILE A 129 -4.12 -9.44 16.06
N GLU A 130 -4.68 -8.25 16.20
CA GLU A 130 -5.04 -7.37 15.08
C GLU A 130 -3.83 -7.07 14.18
N ILE A 131 -2.67 -6.70 14.77
CA ILE A 131 -1.45 -6.42 13.99
C ILE A 131 -1.00 -7.67 13.23
N VAL A 132 -1.04 -8.86 13.84
CA VAL A 132 -0.64 -10.12 13.19
C VAL A 132 -1.61 -10.47 12.05
N GLU A 133 -2.92 -10.33 12.24
CA GLU A 133 -3.92 -10.57 11.20
C GLU A 133 -3.74 -9.60 10.01
N ASP A 134 -3.47 -8.32 10.29
CA ASP A 134 -3.17 -7.31 9.29
C ASP A 134 -1.93 -7.68 8.47
N LEU A 135 -0.87 -8.16 9.12
CA LEU A 135 0.37 -8.59 8.46
C LEU A 135 0.16 -9.84 7.58
N ILE A 136 -0.63 -10.81 8.05
CA ILE A 136 -1.00 -12.01 7.28
C ILE A 136 -1.77 -11.58 6.03
N LEU A 137 -2.76 -10.69 6.16
CA LEU A 137 -3.54 -10.21 5.03
C LEU A 137 -2.66 -9.48 4.00
N ILE A 138 -1.79 -8.58 4.45
CA ILE A 138 -0.84 -7.88 3.58
C ILE A 138 0.05 -8.90 2.83
N SER A 139 0.57 -9.90 3.52
CA SER A 139 1.39 -10.96 2.92
C SER A 139 0.63 -11.76 1.86
N GLN A 140 -0.64 -12.11 2.13
CA GLN A 140 -1.50 -12.84 1.18
C GLN A 140 -1.79 -12.02 -0.08
N VAL A 141 -2.03 -10.72 0.07
CA VAL A 141 -2.27 -9.83 -1.08
C VAL A 141 -1.01 -9.65 -1.91
N GLU A 142 0.15 -9.45 -1.28
CA GLU A 142 1.43 -9.29 -1.99
C GLU A 142 1.86 -10.53 -2.78
N SER A 143 1.57 -11.70 -2.23
CA SER A 143 1.88 -12.98 -2.90
C SER A 143 0.80 -13.39 -3.93
N ASN A 144 -0.21 -12.55 -4.21
CA ASN A 144 -1.38 -12.90 -5.04
C ASN A 144 -2.10 -14.18 -4.56
N GLN A 145 -2.01 -14.49 -3.26
CA GLN A 145 -2.63 -15.67 -2.65
C GLN A 145 -3.98 -15.39 -2.00
N LEU A 146 -4.40 -14.11 -1.96
CA LEU A 146 -5.70 -13.75 -1.41
C LEU A 146 -6.81 -14.31 -2.31
N LYS A 147 -7.50 -15.32 -1.81
CA LYS A 147 -8.69 -15.88 -2.45
C LYS A 147 -9.91 -15.21 -1.84
N LEU A 148 -10.67 -14.51 -2.67
CA LEU A 148 -11.92 -13.87 -2.26
C LEU A 148 -13.08 -14.87 -2.35
N ASN A 149 -13.88 -14.93 -1.30
CA ASN A 149 -15.16 -15.66 -1.30
C ASN A 149 -16.28 -14.72 -1.73
N ILE A 150 -16.47 -14.60 -3.03
CA ILE A 150 -17.44 -13.66 -3.62
C ILE A 150 -18.86 -14.18 -3.42
N THR A 151 -19.69 -13.40 -2.72
CA THR A 151 -21.11 -13.64 -2.48
C THR A 151 -21.93 -12.38 -2.71
N ASN A 152 -23.25 -12.52 -2.87
CA ASN A 152 -24.18 -11.40 -2.92
C ASN A 152 -24.74 -11.14 -1.52
N PHE A 153 -24.70 -9.90 -1.07
CA PHE A 153 -25.22 -9.49 0.24
C PHE A 153 -25.65 -8.02 0.23
N SER A 154 -26.42 -7.62 1.24
CA SER A 154 -26.81 -6.23 1.44
C SER A 154 -25.67 -5.43 2.07
N ILE A 155 -25.22 -4.39 1.37
CA ILE A 155 -24.20 -3.47 1.92
C ILE A 155 -24.74 -2.66 3.08
N TYR A 156 -26.03 -2.35 3.08
CA TYR A 156 -26.71 -1.67 4.17
C TYR A 156 -26.66 -2.50 5.47
N GLU A 157 -27.03 -3.79 5.40
CA GLU A 157 -26.97 -4.69 6.56
C GLU A 157 -25.55 -4.90 7.06
N LEU A 158 -24.58 -4.94 6.13
CA LEU A 158 -23.17 -5.01 6.50
C LEU A 158 -22.72 -3.77 7.28
N CYS A 159 -23.10 -2.57 6.83
CA CYS A 159 -22.82 -1.33 7.56
C CYS A 159 -23.50 -1.30 8.94
N LEU A 160 -24.73 -1.78 9.06
CA LEU A 160 -25.42 -1.89 10.36
C LEU A 160 -24.66 -2.80 11.32
N SER A 161 -24.21 -3.97 10.86
CA SER A 161 -23.42 -4.88 11.73
C SER A 161 -22.08 -4.28 12.19
N VAL A 162 -21.44 -3.48 11.33
CA VAL A 162 -20.24 -2.75 11.71
C VAL A 162 -20.53 -1.64 12.73
N ILE A 163 -21.62 -0.89 12.52
CA ILE A 163 -22.03 0.18 13.46
C ILE A 163 -22.32 -0.43 14.84
N GLU A 164 -23.02 -1.55 14.91
CA GLU A 164 -23.29 -2.28 16.16
C GLU A 164 -21.99 -2.67 16.86
N SER A 165 -21.01 -3.21 16.14
CA SER A 165 -19.71 -3.59 16.71
C SER A 165 -18.93 -2.41 17.27
N LEU A 166 -19.11 -1.20 16.71
CA LEU A 166 -18.42 0.02 17.11
C LEU A 166 -19.22 0.92 18.07
N GLU A 167 -20.43 0.50 18.49
CA GLU A 167 -21.35 1.29 19.32
C GLU A 167 -20.71 1.75 20.62
N VAL A 168 -20.01 0.84 21.32
CA VAL A 168 -19.33 1.15 22.58
C VAL A 168 -18.24 2.20 22.39
N LEU A 169 -17.49 2.12 21.28
CA LEU A 169 -16.43 3.06 20.96
C LEU A 169 -17.01 4.44 20.60
N ALA A 170 -18.04 4.47 19.77
CA ALA A 170 -18.75 5.69 19.37
C ALA A 170 -19.42 6.39 20.59
N SER A 171 -20.06 5.61 21.47
CA SER A 171 -20.73 6.12 22.67
C SER A 171 -19.75 6.74 23.67
N LYS A 172 -18.55 6.16 23.88
CA LYS A 172 -17.50 6.74 24.71
C LYS A 172 -17.08 8.13 24.25
N LYS A 173 -17.11 8.37 22.94
CA LYS A 173 -16.82 9.68 22.32
C LYS A 173 -18.07 10.54 22.06
N ARG A 174 -19.26 10.04 22.36
CA ARG A 174 -20.54 10.69 22.05
C ARG A 174 -20.70 11.01 20.56
N ILE A 175 -20.15 10.14 19.69
CA ILE A 175 -20.24 10.28 18.23
C ILE A 175 -21.50 9.57 17.77
N LYS A 176 -22.31 10.25 16.93
CA LYS A 176 -23.48 9.66 16.28
C LYS A 176 -23.07 9.17 14.90
N ILE A 177 -23.35 7.87 14.62
CA ILE A 177 -23.14 7.28 13.30
C ILE A 177 -24.51 7.18 12.64
N ASN A 178 -24.68 7.78 11.46
CA ASN A 178 -25.94 7.81 10.75
C ASN A 178 -25.77 7.17 9.36
N ILE A 179 -26.66 6.28 8.99
CA ILE A 179 -26.83 5.87 7.59
C ILE A 179 -27.89 6.80 6.99
N LYS A 180 -27.50 7.62 6.03
CA LYS A 180 -28.40 8.49 5.28
C LYS A 180 -28.90 7.78 4.04
N ASP A 181 -29.86 6.92 4.24
CA ASP A 181 -30.58 6.26 3.16
C ASP A 181 -32.04 6.74 3.16
N GLU A 182 -32.36 7.60 2.20
CA GLU A 182 -33.70 8.19 2.10
C GLU A 182 -34.77 7.17 1.62
N LYS A 183 -34.36 6.01 1.10
CA LYS A 183 -35.29 5.08 0.43
C LYS A 183 -35.31 3.68 1.02
N HIS A 184 -34.59 3.37 2.09
CA HIS A 184 -34.46 2.00 2.67
C HIS A 184 -34.19 0.92 1.62
N ILE A 185 -33.37 1.25 0.60
CA ILE A 185 -33.08 0.36 -0.51
C ILE A 185 -32.01 -0.62 -0.05
N HIS A 186 -32.35 -1.91 -0.06
CA HIS A 186 -31.40 -3.00 0.16
C HIS A 186 -30.49 -3.12 -1.07
N PHE A 187 -29.39 -2.35 -1.11
CA PHE A 187 -28.40 -2.46 -2.16
C PHE A 187 -27.67 -3.81 -2.04
N LEU A 188 -27.95 -4.71 -2.98
CA LEU A 188 -27.19 -5.94 -3.11
C LEU A 188 -25.88 -5.63 -3.85
N VAL A 189 -24.78 -6.06 -3.27
CA VAL A 189 -23.44 -5.94 -3.83
C VAL A 189 -22.77 -7.30 -3.90
N LYS A 190 -21.81 -7.42 -4.81
CA LYS A 190 -21.04 -8.63 -5.05
C LYS A 190 -19.63 -8.46 -4.51
N GLY A 191 -19.23 -9.32 -3.56
CA GLY A 191 -17.92 -9.24 -2.93
C GLY A 191 -17.69 -10.27 -1.84
N ASP A 192 -16.53 -10.24 -1.23
CA ASP A 192 -16.21 -11.00 -0.02
C ASP A 192 -16.73 -10.24 1.20
N LYS A 193 -17.82 -10.73 1.79
CA LYS A 193 -18.51 -10.08 2.91
C LYS A 193 -17.60 -9.82 4.10
N GLN A 194 -16.71 -10.76 4.44
CA GLN A 194 -15.79 -10.60 5.58
C GLN A 194 -14.73 -9.54 5.31
N LYS A 195 -14.15 -9.55 4.11
CA LYS A 195 -13.16 -8.56 3.71
C LYS A 195 -13.75 -7.16 3.59
N LEU A 196 -14.96 -7.04 3.07
CA LEU A 196 -15.66 -5.76 3.00
C LEU A 196 -16.15 -5.28 4.37
N TYR A 197 -16.48 -6.19 5.31
CA TYR A 197 -16.68 -5.84 6.71
C TYR A 197 -15.43 -5.16 7.28
N GLN A 198 -14.25 -5.73 7.06
CA GLN A 198 -12.97 -5.15 7.51
C GLN A 198 -12.71 -3.76 6.89
N VAL A 199 -13.06 -3.57 5.60
CA VAL A 199 -12.96 -2.25 4.93
C VAL A 199 -13.82 -1.21 5.66
N ILE A 200 -15.10 -1.52 5.86
CA ILE A 200 -16.06 -0.58 6.46
C ILE A 200 -15.71 -0.32 7.92
N HIS A 201 -15.33 -1.36 8.66
CA HIS A 201 -14.89 -1.27 10.05
C HIS A 201 -13.69 -0.30 10.18
N ASN A 202 -12.63 -0.51 9.40
CA ASN A 202 -11.46 0.36 9.43
C ASN A 202 -11.77 1.82 9.08
N LEU A 203 -12.67 2.06 8.13
CA LEU A 203 -13.05 3.42 7.74
C LEU A 203 -13.90 4.11 8.81
N ILE A 204 -14.89 3.41 9.39
CA ILE A 204 -15.74 3.96 10.46
C ILE A 204 -14.93 4.15 11.74
N GLU A 205 -14.09 3.20 12.10
CA GLU A 205 -13.22 3.31 13.27
C GLU A 205 -12.26 4.51 13.15
N ASN A 206 -11.64 4.70 11.98
CA ASN A 206 -10.84 5.90 11.71
C ASN A 206 -11.67 7.18 11.84
N ALA A 207 -12.89 7.21 11.28
CA ALA A 207 -13.78 8.35 11.42
C ALA A 207 -14.09 8.64 12.90
N ILE A 208 -14.42 7.63 13.70
CA ILE A 208 -14.64 7.79 15.15
C ILE A 208 -13.37 8.29 15.82
N PHE A 209 -12.21 7.77 15.42
CA PHE A 209 -10.94 8.06 16.08
C PHE A 209 -10.50 9.52 15.89
N TYR A 210 -10.58 10.04 14.67
CA TYR A 210 -10.10 11.37 14.31
C TYR A 210 -11.13 12.49 14.47
N THR A 211 -12.37 12.13 14.79
CA THR A 211 -13.45 13.09 14.99
C THR A 211 -13.52 13.52 16.46
N PRO A 212 -13.75 14.84 16.74
CA PRO A 212 -13.94 15.34 18.09
C PRO A 212 -15.16 14.73 18.77
N ASN A 213 -15.16 14.75 20.12
CA ASN A 213 -16.28 14.26 20.92
C ASN A 213 -17.57 15.05 20.60
N GLY A 214 -18.70 14.35 20.52
CA GLY A 214 -20.03 14.95 20.26
C GLY A 214 -20.32 15.23 18.80
N SER A 215 -19.48 14.76 17.89
CA SER A 215 -19.60 14.92 16.45
C SER A 215 -20.42 13.80 15.78
N LYS A 216 -20.35 13.71 14.45
CA LYS A 216 -21.09 12.70 13.68
C LYS A 216 -20.23 12.07 12.59
N VAL A 217 -20.59 10.84 12.24
CA VAL A 217 -20.12 10.11 11.04
C VAL A 217 -21.35 9.77 10.22
N ASP A 218 -21.34 10.16 8.96
CA ASP A 218 -22.45 9.93 8.02
C ASP A 218 -22.01 8.90 6.96
N ILE A 219 -22.82 7.87 6.74
CA ILE A 219 -22.66 6.88 5.68
C ILE A 219 -23.71 7.12 4.62
N ARG A 220 -23.34 7.17 3.35
CA ARG A 220 -24.25 7.38 2.22
C ARG A 220 -24.02 6.32 1.16
N PHE A 221 -25.10 5.99 0.45
CA PHE A 221 -25.06 5.09 -0.70
C PHE A 221 -25.64 5.81 -1.92
N PHE A 222 -24.98 5.65 -3.06
CA PHE A 222 -25.45 6.18 -4.33
C PHE A 222 -25.51 5.07 -5.37
N ASP A 223 -26.63 4.94 -6.00
CA ASP A 223 -26.86 3.98 -7.07
C ASP A 223 -26.25 4.48 -8.38
N LEU A 224 -25.22 3.77 -8.88
CA LEU A 224 -24.56 4.05 -10.14
C LEU A 224 -24.78 2.86 -11.08
N GLU A 225 -25.95 2.76 -11.67
CA GLU A 225 -26.36 1.75 -12.66
C GLU A 225 -25.82 0.31 -12.44
N TYR A 226 -24.48 0.11 -12.50
CA TYR A 226 -23.79 -1.18 -12.32
C TYR A 226 -23.02 -1.33 -11.01
N GLN A 227 -22.93 -0.27 -10.24
CA GLN A 227 -22.15 -0.20 -8.99
C GLN A 227 -22.90 0.60 -7.94
N ILE A 228 -22.55 0.36 -6.69
CA ILE A 228 -22.96 1.19 -5.56
C ILE A 228 -21.74 1.99 -5.09
N LEU A 229 -21.85 3.31 -5.07
CA LEU A 229 -20.88 4.17 -4.41
C LEU A 229 -21.21 4.23 -2.91
N VAL A 230 -20.23 3.93 -2.09
CA VAL A 230 -20.29 4.05 -0.63
C VAL A 230 -19.42 5.21 -0.19
N GLU A 231 -19.99 6.14 0.55
CA GLU A 231 -19.28 7.26 1.16
C GLU A 231 -19.37 7.18 2.68
N ILE A 232 -18.24 7.35 3.35
CA ILE A 232 -18.12 7.45 4.82
C ILE A 232 -17.48 8.80 5.11
N SER A 233 -18.27 9.72 5.68
CA SER A 233 -17.89 11.10 5.95
C SER A 233 -17.86 11.38 7.44
N ASP A 234 -16.79 11.99 7.91
CA ASP A 234 -16.71 12.58 9.26
C ASP A 234 -16.66 14.11 9.20
N ASN A 235 -16.95 14.74 10.31
CA ASN A 235 -16.75 16.18 10.50
C ASN A 235 -15.59 16.47 11.47
N GLY A 236 -14.52 15.70 11.34
CA GLY A 236 -13.32 15.79 12.15
C GLY A 236 -12.40 16.96 11.77
N ALA A 237 -11.15 16.86 12.21
CA ALA A 237 -10.13 17.89 11.99
C ALA A 237 -9.77 18.08 10.50
N GLY A 238 -10.06 17.10 9.65
CA GLY A 238 -9.60 17.07 8.26
C GLY A 238 -8.10 16.76 8.15
N ILE A 239 -7.65 16.63 6.93
CA ILE A 239 -6.28 16.20 6.58
C ILE A 239 -5.70 17.25 5.62
N GLU A 240 -4.46 17.64 5.85
CA GLU A 240 -3.73 18.53 4.95
C GLU A 240 -3.46 17.84 3.60
N LYS A 241 -3.60 18.58 2.50
CA LYS A 241 -3.45 18.07 1.12
C LYS A 241 -2.09 17.38 0.87
N SER A 242 -1.03 17.82 1.54
CA SER A 242 0.31 17.22 1.46
C SER A 242 0.35 15.76 1.94
N HIS A 243 -0.57 15.36 2.84
CA HIS A 243 -0.65 14.01 3.40
C HIS A 243 -1.55 13.07 2.60
N LEU A 244 -2.51 13.59 1.82
CA LEU A 244 -3.50 12.76 1.11
C LEU A 244 -2.89 11.66 0.21
N PRO A 245 -1.84 11.93 -0.58
CA PRO A 245 -1.23 10.90 -1.43
C PRO A 245 -0.63 9.73 -0.66
N ARG A 246 -0.25 9.97 0.60
CA ARG A 246 0.46 9.02 1.44
C ARG A 246 -0.41 8.27 2.44
N LEU A 247 -1.69 8.62 2.57
CA LEU A 247 -2.60 8.03 3.57
C LEU A 247 -2.74 6.51 3.47
N PHE A 248 -2.56 5.96 2.27
CA PHE A 248 -2.65 4.53 2.00
C PHE A 248 -1.29 3.80 2.03
N GLU A 249 -0.21 4.53 2.38
CA GLU A 249 1.09 3.91 2.66
C GLU A 249 1.03 3.17 4.01
N ARG A 250 1.72 2.03 4.10
CA ARG A 250 1.77 1.24 5.34
C ARG A 250 2.50 2.01 6.44
N PHE A 251 1.97 1.93 7.66
CA PHE A 251 2.51 2.60 8.86
C PHE A 251 2.53 4.13 8.76
N TYR A 252 1.96 4.70 7.69
CA TYR A 252 1.90 6.15 7.54
C TYR A 252 0.85 6.74 8.50
N ARG A 253 1.25 7.82 9.19
CA ARG A 253 0.39 8.58 10.10
C ARG A 253 0.69 10.07 9.94
N VAL A 254 -0.35 10.89 9.96
CA VAL A 254 -0.23 12.35 9.82
C VAL A 254 0.45 12.97 11.06
N ASP A 255 0.22 12.40 12.25
CA ASP A 255 0.78 12.86 13.52
C ASP A 255 1.78 11.85 14.09
N SER A 256 3.08 12.01 13.78
CA SER A 256 4.12 11.10 14.29
C SER A 256 4.45 11.27 15.77
N ASP A 257 4.27 12.47 16.38
CA ASP A 257 4.86 12.76 17.68
C ASP A 257 3.89 13.04 18.85
N ARG A 258 2.68 13.54 18.61
CA ARG A 258 1.78 13.94 19.71
C ARG A 258 0.75 12.90 20.16
N ASN A 259 0.44 11.90 19.33
CA ASN A 259 -0.65 10.96 19.59
C ASN A 259 -0.25 9.48 19.66
N ARG A 260 1.01 9.13 19.92
CA ARG A 260 1.44 7.73 20.15
C ARG A 260 0.57 6.99 21.21
N LYS A 261 -0.03 7.73 22.17
CA LYS A 261 -0.96 7.17 23.16
C LYS A 261 -2.36 6.89 22.64
N LYS A 262 -2.71 7.32 21.43
CA LYS A 262 -4.07 7.23 20.88
C LYS A 262 -4.22 6.23 19.72
N GLY A 263 -3.46 5.15 19.70
CA GLY A 263 -3.77 3.91 19.00
C GLY A 263 -3.88 3.97 17.46
N GLY A 264 -3.56 2.90 16.80
CA GLY A 264 -3.62 2.63 15.37
C GLY A 264 -2.25 2.25 14.83
N SER A 265 -2.17 1.07 14.20
CA SER A 265 -0.93 0.54 13.61
C SER A 265 -0.47 1.32 12.36
N GLY A 266 -1.34 2.15 11.77
CA GLY A 266 -1.11 2.75 10.46
C GLY A 266 -1.22 1.74 9.31
N LEU A 267 -1.75 0.56 9.57
CA LEU A 267 -2.00 -0.48 8.56
C LEU A 267 -3.43 -0.41 7.99
N GLY A 268 -4.41 0.02 8.76
CA GLY A 268 -5.83 -0.05 8.42
C GLY A 268 -6.18 0.52 7.04
N LEU A 269 -5.76 1.75 6.71
CA LEU A 269 -6.03 2.35 5.39
C LEU A 269 -5.30 1.63 4.25
N SER A 270 -4.09 1.14 4.49
CA SER A 270 -3.38 0.35 3.49
C SER A 270 -4.07 -0.98 3.21
N ILE A 271 -4.66 -1.60 4.22
CA ILE A 271 -5.49 -2.81 4.12
C ILE A 271 -6.78 -2.52 3.35
N VAL A 272 -7.47 -1.44 3.69
CA VAL A 272 -8.67 -0.99 2.94
C VAL A 272 -8.37 -0.91 1.46
N LYS A 273 -7.31 -0.20 1.08
CA LYS A 273 -6.87 -0.08 -0.32
C LYS A 273 -6.61 -1.46 -0.95
N LYS A 274 -5.90 -2.33 -0.26
CA LYS A 274 -5.53 -3.66 -0.77
C LYS A 274 -6.73 -4.59 -0.95
N ILE A 275 -7.67 -4.58 -0.02
CA ILE A 275 -8.92 -5.36 -0.16
C ILE A 275 -9.73 -4.85 -1.35
N LEU A 276 -9.90 -3.54 -1.50
CA LEU A 276 -10.65 -2.97 -2.61
C LEU A 276 -9.96 -3.23 -3.97
N GLU A 277 -8.63 -3.10 -4.04
CA GLU A 277 -7.84 -3.48 -5.24
C GLU A 277 -8.06 -4.96 -5.61
N ALA A 278 -8.08 -5.87 -4.61
CA ALA A 278 -8.34 -7.28 -4.85
C ALA A 278 -9.77 -7.56 -5.37
N HIS A 279 -10.73 -6.69 -5.05
CA HIS A 279 -12.10 -6.73 -5.60
C HIS A 279 -12.22 -6.01 -6.96
N GLY A 280 -11.13 -5.46 -7.51
CA GLY A 280 -11.14 -4.69 -8.76
C GLY A 280 -11.66 -3.26 -8.61
N HIS A 281 -11.66 -2.73 -7.38
CA HIS A 281 -12.16 -1.40 -7.03
C HIS A 281 -11.03 -0.49 -6.50
N SER A 282 -11.31 0.81 -6.43
CA SER A 282 -10.40 1.80 -5.85
C SER A 282 -11.07 2.60 -4.75
N ILE A 283 -10.27 3.13 -3.83
CA ILE A 283 -10.72 4.07 -2.80
C ILE A 283 -10.25 5.48 -3.14
N GLN A 284 -11.10 6.45 -2.87
CA GLN A 284 -10.81 7.88 -2.97
C GLN A 284 -10.95 8.54 -1.61
N VAL A 285 -10.26 9.65 -1.41
CA VAL A 285 -10.34 10.47 -0.21
C VAL A 285 -10.44 11.93 -0.61
N ASP A 286 -11.39 12.63 0.00
CA ASP A 286 -11.51 14.09 -0.05
C ASP A 286 -11.50 14.62 1.38
N SER A 287 -10.67 15.64 1.65
CA SER A 287 -10.54 16.20 2.99
C SER A 287 -10.10 17.64 2.96
N GLU A 288 -10.67 18.41 3.87
CA GLU A 288 -10.33 19.81 4.10
C GLU A 288 -10.17 20.06 5.60
N ILE A 289 -9.09 20.74 5.98
CA ILE A 289 -8.81 21.07 7.38
C ILE A 289 -9.99 21.84 7.99
N GLY A 290 -10.48 21.36 9.12
CA GLY A 290 -11.61 21.93 9.86
C GLY A 290 -13.01 21.58 9.31
N LYS A 291 -13.11 20.85 8.18
CA LYS A 291 -14.40 20.39 7.63
C LYS A 291 -14.61 18.88 7.78
N GLY A 292 -13.53 18.10 7.88
CA GLY A 292 -13.57 16.66 8.03
C GLY A 292 -13.02 15.91 6.82
N THR A 293 -13.28 14.60 6.77
CA THR A 293 -12.79 13.70 5.73
C THR A 293 -13.91 12.84 5.18
N THR A 294 -13.89 12.60 3.88
CA THR A 294 -14.79 11.67 3.19
C THR A 294 -13.96 10.62 2.46
N PHE A 295 -14.16 9.37 2.81
CA PHE A 295 -13.67 8.21 2.04
C PHE A 295 -14.80 7.69 1.17
N SER A 296 -14.50 7.39 -0.10
CA SER A 296 -15.47 6.87 -1.05
C SER A 296 -14.89 5.72 -1.87
N PHE A 297 -15.71 4.70 -2.12
CA PHE A 297 -15.36 3.55 -2.96
C PHE A 297 -16.61 2.97 -3.62
N THR A 298 -16.43 2.26 -4.72
CA THR A 298 -17.53 1.59 -5.42
C THR A 298 -17.51 0.09 -5.18
N LEU A 299 -18.68 -0.56 -5.28
CA LEU A 299 -18.84 -2.01 -5.26
C LEU A 299 -19.73 -2.42 -6.42
N SER A 300 -19.45 -3.55 -7.07
CA SER A 300 -20.30 -4.11 -8.13
C SER A 300 -21.61 -4.63 -7.56
N LYS A 301 -22.70 -4.47 -8.33
CA LYS A 301 -24.00 -5.07 -8.02
C LYS A 301 -24.05 -6.55 -8.34
#